data_96a44fa334fb2a9095e6f6a4d9e5fa83
#
_entry.id   96a44fa334fb2a9095e6f6a4d9e5fa83
#
_cell.length_a   1.000
_cell.length_b   1.000
_cell.length_c   1.000
_cell.angle_alpha   90.00
_cell.angle_beta   90.00
_cell.angle_gamma   90.00
#
_symmetry.space_group_name_H-M   'P 1'
#
loop_
_entity.id
_entity.type
_entity.pdbx_description
1 polymer ?
#
loop_
_entity_poly.entity_id
_entity_poly.type
_entity_poly.pdbx_seq_one_letter_code
_entity_poly.pdbx_strand_id
1 'polypeptide(L)'
;QVQLVESGGGLVQPGGSLRLSCAASGKMSSRRCMAWFRQAPGKGLERVAKLLTTSGSTYLADSVKGRFTISRDNSKNTVYLQMNSLRAEDTAVYYCAADSFEDPTCTLVTSSGAFQYWGQGTLVTVSS
;
A
#
# COMPACT_ATOMS: atom_id res chain seq x y z
N GLN A 1 -15.94 12.95 -1.74
CA GLN A 1 -15.72 11.52 -2.00
C GLN A 1 -14.30 11.28 -2.48
N VAL A 2 -13.66 10.32 -1.88
CA VAL A 2 -12.32 9.90 -2.28
C VAL A 2 -12.44 8.51 -2.90
N GLN A 3 -11.82 8.32 -4.05
CA GLN A 3 -11.71 7.02 -4.69
C GLN A 3 -10.24 6.65 -4.83
N LEU A 4 -9.94 5.39 -4.56
CA LEU A 4 -8.60 4.84 -4.69
C LEU A 4 -8.63 3.75 -5.75
N VAL A 5 -7.68 3.81 -6.68
CA VAL A 5 -7.59 2.82 -7.77
C VAL A 5 -6.17 2.26 -7.79
N GLU A 6 -6.06 0.97 -7.51
CA GLU A 6 -4.79 0.26 -7.60
C GLU A 6 -4.55 -0.25 -9.02
N SER A 7 -3.29 -0.35 -9.38
CA SER A 7 -2.86 -0.96 -10.63
C SER A 7 -1.44 -1.52 -10.48
N GLY A 8 -1.02 -2.32 -11.44
CA GLY A 8 0.34 -2.85 -11.50
C GLY A 8 0.48 -4.29 -11.04
N GLY A 9 -0.59 -4.93 -10.56
CA GLY A 9 -0.55 -6.34 -10.18
C GLY A 9 -0.42 -7.26 -11.39
N GLY A 10 -0.11 -8.50 -11.11
CA GLY A 10 0.00 -9.52 -12.15
C GLY A 10 0.79 -10.72 -11.69
N LEU A 11 1.15 -11.55 -12.64
CA LEU A 11 1.94 -12.76 -12.43
C LEU A 11 3.43 -12.42 -12.59
N VAL A 12 4.24 -12.88 -11.64
CA VAL A 12 5.68 -12.64 -11.65
C VAL A 12 6.38 -13.88 -11.11
N GLN A 13 7.60 -14.12 -11.58
CA GLN A 13 8.41 -15.23 -11.10
C GLN A 13 9.09 -14.86 -9.77
N PRO A 14 9.41 -15.88 -8.92
CA PRO A 14 10.20 -15.62 -7.71
C PRO A 14 11.51 -14.89 -8.03
N GLY A 15 11.86 -13.94 -7.19
CA GLY A 15 13.00 -13.06 -7.42
C GLY A 15 12.71 -11.85 -8.29
N GLY A 16 11.54 -11.81 -8.92
CA GLY A 16 11.15 -10.69 -9.78
C GLY A 16 10.70 -9.48 -9.01
N SER A 17 10.28 -8.46 -9.75
CA SER A 17 9.86 -7.17 -9.21
C SER A 17 8.56 -6.72 -9.85
N LEU A 18 7.75 -5.99 -9.07
CA LEU A 18 6.57 -5.29 -9.54
C LEU A 18 6.49 -3.94 -8.84
N ARG A 19 5.86 -2.98 -9.48
CA ARG A 19 5.50 -1.72 -8.83
C ARG A 19 4.00 -1.55 -8.88
N LEU A 20 3.37 -1.46 -7.71
CA LEU A 20 1.95 -1.17 -7.59
C LEU A 20 1.77 0.34 -7.47
N SER A 21 0.68 0.84 -8.04
CA SER A 21 0.30 2.24 -7.97
C SER A 21 -1.08 2.36 -7.35
N CYS A 22 -1.28 3.41 -6.56
CA CYS A 22 -2.58 3.77 -6.00
C CYS A 22 -2.84 5.22 -6.34
N ALA A 23 -3.76 5.46 -7.25
CA ALA A 23 -4.16 6.81 -7.63
C ALA A 23 -5.38 7.20 -6.80
N ALA A 24 -5.29 8.35 -6.13
CA ALA A 24 -6.38 8.89 -5.34
C ALA A 24 -7.06 10.02 -6.10
N SER A 25 -8.39 10.03 -6.07
CA SER A 25 -9.19 11.10 -6.65
C SER A 25 -10.17 11.62 -5.59
N GLY A 26 -10.67 12.83 -5.82
CA GLY A 26 -11.55 13.48 -4.87
C GLY A 26 -10.79 14.35 -3.87
N LYS A 27 -11.55 15.00 -2.98
CA LYS A 27 -10.94 15.89 -1.99
C LYS A 27 -10.58 15.14 -0.72
N MET A 28 -9.33 15.28 -0.32
CA MET A 28 -8.84 14.86 0.99
C MET A 28 -8.13 16.05 1.64
N SER A 29 -8.00 16.02 2.95
CA SER A 29 -7.19 17.02 3.63
C SER A 29 -5.73 16.90 3.17
N SER A 30 -4.95 17.97 3.37
CA SER A 30 -3.53 17.96 3.03
C SER A 30 -2.74 16.94 3.87
N ARG A 31 -3.28 16.54 5.01
CA ARG A 31 -2.67 15.49 5.84
C ARG A 31 -3.38 14.19 5.56
N ARG A 32 -2.64 13.24 5.02
CA ARG A 32 -3.16 11.93 4.69
C ARG A 32 -2.22 10.85 5.18
N CYS A 33 -2.81 9.83 5.79
CA CYS A 33 -2.13 8.57 5.98
C CYS A 33 -2.55 7.65 4.86
N MET A 34 -1.58 7.12 4.14
CA MET A 34 -1.79 6.12 3.10
C MET A 34 -1.11 4.83 3.54
N ALA A 35 -1.72 3.71 3.18
CA ALA A 35 -1.15 2.42 3.54
C ALA A 35 -1.41 1.40 2.44
N TRP A 36 -0.53 0.40 2.39
CA TRP A 36 -0.75 -0.81 1.61
C TRP A 36 -0.98 -1.96 2.58
N PHE A 37 -2.05 -2.69 2.33
CA PHE A 37 -2.38 -3.94 3.01
C PHE A 37 -2.34 -5.06 1.99
N ARG A 38 -2.21 -6.29 2.49
CA ARG A 38 -2.34 -7.46 1.63
C ARG A 38 -3.10 -8.56 2.36
N GLN A 39 -3.76 -9.40 1.59
CA GLN A 39 -4.42 -10.57 2.12
C GLN A 39 -4.06 -11.77 1.26
N ALA A 40 -3.27 -12.68 1.83
CA ALA A 40 -2.91 -13.94 1.19
C ALA A 40 -4.05 -14.94 1.33
N PRO A 41 -4.14 -15.93 0.44
CA PRO A 41 -5.19 -16.95 0.52
C PRO A 41 -5.24 -17.62 1.88
N GLY A 42 -6.42 -17.63 2.50
CA GLY A 42 -6.65 -18.27 3.78
C GLY A 42 -6.05 -17.54 4.98
N LYS A 43 -5.54 -16.33 4.82
CA LYS A 43 -4.92 -15.56 5.89
C LYS A 43 -5.64 -14.25 6.12
N GLY A 44 -5.34 -13.62 7.26
CA GLY A 44 -5.89 -12.32 7.59
C GLY A 44 -5.23 -11.19 6.83
N LEU A 45 -5.86 -10.03 6.92
CA LEU A 45 -5.34 -8.81 6.32
C LEU A 45 -4.11 -8.33 7.08
N GLU A 46 -3.04 -8.01 6.37
CA GLU A 46 -1.77 -7.58 6.94
C GLU A 46 -1.41 -6.20 6.38
N ARG A 47 -1.05 -5.26 7.29
CA ARG A 47 -0.50 -3.98 6.82
C ARG A 47 0.96 -4.19 6.39
N VAL A 48 1.26 -3.79 5.17
CA VAL A 48 2.59 -3.97 4.56
C VAL A 48 3.43 -2.72 4.73
N ALA A 49 2.82 -1.56 4.52
CA ALA A 49 3.53 -0.29 4.54
C ALA A 49 2.57 0.85 4.84
N LYS A 50 3.08 1.95 5.39
CA LYS A 50 2.32 3.19 5.50
C LYS A 50 3.21 4.39 5.20
N LEU A 51 2.56 5.49 4.84
CA LEU A 51 3.24 6.71 4.45
C LEU A 51 2.37 7.90 4.83
N LEU A 52 3.02 8.94 5.39
CA LEU A 52 2.39 10.24 5.60
C LEU A 52 2.73 11.13 4.41
N THR A 53 1.71 11.56 3.67
CA THR A 53 1.93 12.25 2.39
C THR A 53 2.58 13.62 2.53
N THR A 54 2.41 14.30 3.67
CA THR A 54 2.98 15.63 3.86
C THR A 54 4.49 15.59 4.11
N SER A 55 4.93 14.68 4.98
CA SER A 55 6.35 14.61 5.37
C SER A 55 7.13 13.58 4.55
N GLY A 56 6.44 12.61 3.98
CA GLY A 56 7.08 11.47 3.33
C GLY A 56 7.59 10.41 4.30
N SER A 57 7.26 10.52 5.59
CA SER A 57 7.62 9.50 6.57
C SER A 57 7.02 8.15 6.19
N THR A 58 7.82 7.10 6.27
CA THR A 58 7.41 5.76 5.85
C THR A 58 7.62 4.74 6.95
N TYR A 59 6.85 3.67 6.88
CA TYR A 59 6.99 2.50 7.73
C TYR A 59 6.75 1.25 6.88
N LEU A 60 7.59 0.25 7.09
CA LEU A 60 7.46 -1.04 6.40
C LEU A 60 7.37 -2.14 7.43
N ALA A 61 6.49 -3.12 7.18
CA ALA A 61 6.40 -4.31 8.01
C ALA A 61 7.71 -5.10 7.94
N ASP A 62 8.04 -5.79 9.03
CA ASP A 62 9.29 -6.56 9.11
C ASP A 62 9.37 -7.61 8.00
N SER A 63 8.23 -8.18 7.62
CA SER A 63 8.18 -9.22 6.58
C SER A 63 8.64 -8.74 5.21
N VAL A 64 8.65 -7.43 4.97
CA VAL A 64 8.98 -6.86 3.65
C VAL A 64 10.13 -5.87 3.68
N LYS A 65 10.68 -5.56 4.86
CA LYS A 65 11.82 -4.65 4.96
C LYS A 65 12.99 -5.13 4.11
N GLY A 66 13.65 -4.17 3.45
CA GLY A 66 14.77 -4.47 2.56
C GLY A 66 14.37 -4.94 1.18
N ARG A 67 13.10 -5.28 0.97
CA ARG A 67 12.59 -5.72 -0.34
C ARG A 67 11.57 -4.77 -0.94
N PHE A 68 10.72 -4.17 -0.10
CA PHE A 68 9.65 -3.27 -0.54
C PHE A 68 9.97 -1.85 -0.13
N THR A 69 9.48 -0.90 -0.92
CA THR A 69 9.60 0.54 -0.64
C THR A 69 8.28 1.20 -0.98
N ILE A 70 7.83 2.08 -0.10
CA ILE A 70 6.64 2.90 -0.34
C ILE A 70 7.09 4.33 -0.63
N SER A 71 6.47 4.96 -1.62
CA SER A 71 6.80 6.32 -2.04
C SER A 71 5.56 7.02 -2.56
N ARG A 72 5.68 8.31 -2.83
CA ARG A 72 4.57 9.10 -3.34
C ARG A 72 5.03 10.07 -4.42
N ASP A 73 4.06 10.45 -5.25
CA ASP A 73 4.16 11.58 -6.15
C ASP A 73 2.93 12.45 -5.90
N ASN A 74 3.11 13.53 -5.12
CA ASN A 74 2.00 14.40 -4.74
C ASN A 74 1.41 15.14 -5.95
N SER A 75 2.22 15.40 -6.97
CA SER A 75 1.73 16.08 -8.18
C SER A 75 0.74 15.21 -8.95
N LYS A 76 0.86 13.88 -8.83
CA LYS A 76 -0.05 12.92 -9.47
C LYS A 76 -1.06 12.34 -8.49
N ASN A 77 -1.00 12.74 -7.22
CA ASN A 77 -1.87 12.20 -6.17
C ASN A 77 -1.81 10.67 -6.13
N THR A 78 -0.61 10.13 -6.24
CA THR A 78 -0.36 8.69 -6.39
C THR A 78 0.66 8.22 -5.37
N VAL A 79 0.42 7.03 -4.83
CA VAL A 79 1.34 6.33 -3.92
C VAL A 79 1.77 5.03 -4.59
N TYR A 80 3.03 4.67 -4.42
CA TYR A 80 3.62 3.49 -5.05
C TYR A 80 4.10 2.51 -4.00
N LEU A 81 4.01 1.23 -4.34
CA LEU A 81 4.68 0.17 -3.61
C LEU A 81 5.62 -0.54 -4.58
N GLN A 82 6.92 -0.33 -4.40
CA GLN A 82 7.93 -1.03 -5.19
C GLN A 82 8.24 -2.34 -4.48
N MET A 83 8.04 -3.45 -5.16
CA MET A 83 8.24 -4.79 -4.59
C MET A 83 9.36 -5.47 -5.34
N ASN A 84 10.47 -5.74 -4.66
CA ASN A 84 11.63 -6.42 -5.22
C ASN A 84 11.84 -7.76 -4.52
N SER A 85 12.61 -8.64 -5.14
CA SER A 85 12.96 -9.96 -4.59
C SER A 85 11.71 -10.71 -4.12
N LEU A 86 10.71 -10.76 -4.98
CA LEU A 86 9.42 -11.34 -4.65
C LEU A 86 9.53 -12.82 -4.36
N ARG A 87 8.75 -13.28 -3.39
CA ARG A 87 8.69 -14.66 -2.92
C ARG A 87 7.28 -15.21 -3.10
N ALA A 88 7.15 -16.54 -3.11
CA ALA A 88 5.85 -17.18 -3.22
C ALA A 88 4.86 -16.68 -2.14
N GLU A 89 5.35 -16.46 -0.91
CA GLU A 89 4.51 -15.99 0.19
C GLU A 89 4.06 -14.54 0.06
N ASP A 90 4.59 -13.79 -0.91
CA ASP A 90 4.09 -12.46 -1.24
C ASP A 90 2.82 -12.49 -2.11
N THR A 91 2.42 -13.67 -2.58
CA THR A 91 1.17 -13.84 -3.33
C THR A 91 -0.02 -13.42 -2.46
N ALA A 92 -0.76 -12.44 -2.93
CA ALA A 92 -1.89 -11.87 -2.19
C ALA A 92 -2.65 -10.89 -3.06
N VAL A 93 -3.84 -10.51 -2.59
CA VAL A 93 -4.51 -9.30 -3.08
C VAL A 93 -3.95 -8.14 -2.26
N TYR A 94 -3.48 -7.11 -2.94
CA TYR A 94 -2.91 -5.91 -2.33
C TYR A 94 -3.92 -4.78 -2.41
N TYR A 95 -4.17 -4.14 -1.28
CA TYR A 95 -5.14 -3.06 -1.13
C TYR A 95 -4.44 -1.78 -0.72
N CYS A 96 -4.84 -0.69 -1.32
CA CYS A 96 -4.47 0.65 -0.93
C CYS A 96 -5.55 1.21 -0.02
N ALA A 97 -5.16 1.88 1.05
CA ALA A 97 -6.07 2.50 1.98
C ALA A 97 -5.61 3.92 2.30
N ALA A 98 -6.56 4.79 2.58
CA ALA A 98 -6.27 6.18 2.86
C ALA A 98 -7.24 6.73 3.88
N ASP A 99 -6.76 7.68 4.66
CA ASP A 99 -7.61 8.51 5.49
C ASP A 99 -6.88 9.81 5.83
N SER A 100 -7.65 10.77 6.33
CA SER A 100 -7.13 12.01 6.85
C SER A 100 -7.13 11.94 8.36
N PHE A 101 -5.96 12.02 8.97
CA PHE A 101 -5.80 11.97 10.42
C PHE A 101 -5.19 13.28 10.90
N GLU A 102 -5.56 13.68 12.11
CA GLU A 102 -4.93 14.83 12.75
C GLU A 102 -3.54 14.49 13.29
N ASP A 103 -3.28 13.22 13.55
CA ASP A 103 -1.98 12.75 13.98
C ASP A 103 -0.96 12.92 12.84
N PRO A 104 0.00 13.83 12.98
CA PRO A 104 0.93 14.14 11.89
C PRO A 104 1.92 13.01 11.59
N THR A 105 1.97 11.97 12.43
CA THR A 105 2.93 10.88 12.25
C THR A 105 2.26 9.59 11.80
N CYS A 106 0.93 9.54 11.74
CA CYS A 106 0.16 8.32 11.49
C CYS A 106 0.44 7.20 12.50
N THR A 107 0.94 7.54 13.69
CA THR A 107 1.34 6.51 14.65
C THR A 107 0.17 5.77 15.26
N LEU A 108 -0.99 6.43 15.34
CA LEU A 108 -2.18 5.82 15.92
C LEU A 108 -2.88 4.85 14.96
N VAL A 109 -2.46 4.84 13.70
CA VAL A 109 -3.09 4.01 12.68
C VAL A 109 -2.40 2.66 12.63
N THR A 110 -2.87 1.73 13.45
CA THR A 110 -2.25 0.42 13.57
C THR A 110 -3.08 -0.72 12.98
N SER A 111 -4.34 -0.47 12.63
CA SER A 111 -5.24 -1.52 12.14
C SER A 111 -6.00 -1.06 10.91
N SER A 112 -6.53 -2.02 10.16
CA SER A 112 -7.32 -1.75 8.97
C SER A 112 -8.57 -0.94 9.27
N GLY A 113 -9.16 -1.09 10.45
CA GLY A 113 -10.38 -0.37 10.84
C GLY A 113 -10.19 1.13 11.00
N ALA A 114 -8.95 1.62 11.04
CA ALA A 114 -8.66 3.05 11.15
C ALA A 114 -8.77 3.77 9.81
N PHE A 115 -8.81 3.06 8.68
CA PHE A 115 -8.86 3.66 7.36
C PHE A 115 -10.29 3.68 6.84
N GLN A 116 -10.71 4.84 6.32
CA GLN A 116 -12.06 5.02 5.79
C GLN A 116 -12.15 4.65 4.32
N TYR A 117 -11.11 4.93 3.53
CA TYR A 117 -11.14 4.76 2.10
C TYR A 117 -10.26 3.58 1.69
N TRP A 118 -10.80 2.71 0.81
CA TRP A 118 -10.13 1.50 0.35
C TRP A 118 -10.27 1.39 -1.16
N GLY A 119 -9.22 0.92 -1.81
CA GLY A 119 -9.32 0.49 -3.19
C GLY A 119 -9.94 -0.89 -3.30
N GLN A 120 -10.14 -1.35 -4.53
CA GLN A 120 -10.73 -2.67 -4.80
C GLN A 120 -9.72 -3.81 -4.69
N GLY A 121 -8.45 -3.48 -4.72
CA GLY A 121 -7.39 -4.47 -4.66
C GLY A 121 -6.84 -4.84 -6.02
N THR A 122 -5.60 -5.29 -6.02
CA THR A 122 -4.93 -5.81 -7.22
C THR A 122 -4.21 -7.11 -6.84
N LEU A 123 -4.39 -8.15 -7.66
CA LEU A 123 -3.84 -9.47 -7.37
C LEU A 123 -2.38 -9.53 -7.83
N VAL A 124 -1.53 -9.99 -6.93
CA VAL A 124 -0.13 -10.31 -7.23
C VAL A 124 0.06 -11.80 -7.00
N THR A 125 0.52 -12.50 -8.02
CA THR A 125 0.81 -13.93 -7.95
C THR A 125 2.29 -14.15 -8.26
N VAL A 126 3.00 -14.76 -7.32
CA VAL A 126 4.42 -15.06 -7.46
C VAL A 126 4.55 -16.57 -7.60
N SER A 127 4.90 -17.03 -8.79
CA SER A 127 4.93 -18.45 -9.10
C SER A 127 5.87 -18.73 -10.26
N SER A 128 6.59 -19.83 -10.16
CA SER A 128 7.45 -20.29 -11.26
C SER A 128 6.68 -21.01 -12.35
#